data_13981770def8cb0a669bb9d71b37f225
#
_entry.id   13981770def8cb0a669bb9d71b37f225
#
_cell.length_a   1.000
_cell.length_b   1.000
_cell.length_c   1.000
_cell.angle_alpha   90.00
_cell.angle_beta   90.00
_cell.angle_gamma   90.00
#
_symmetry.space_group_name_H-M   'P 1'
#
loop_
_entity.id
_entity.type
_entity.pdbx_description
1 polymer ?
#
loop_
_entity_poly.entity_id
_entity_poly.type
_entity_poly.pdbx_seq_one_letter_code
_entity_poly.pdbx_strand_id
1 'polypeptide(L)' 'GGTAKTTKQMKDINTFTSAGWDITTVANSSTRNTDYTWNIVDEQTYPFLNWQ' A
#
# COMPACT_ATOMS: atom_id res chain seq x y z
N GLY A 1 5.86 -12.53 17.77
CA GLY A 1 6.01 -12.45 16.34
C GLY A 1 4.80 -11.88 15.67
N GLY A 2 4.94 -11.49 14.44
CA GLY A 2 3.84 -11.00 13.63
C GLY A 2 3.07 -12.13 12.96
N THR A 3 1.91 -11.80 12.42
CA THR A 3 1.12 -12.70 11.61
C THR A 3 1.62 -12.63 10.17
N ALA A 4 1.89 -13.79 9.58
CA ALA A 4 2.26 -13.85 8.16
C ALA A 4 1.07 -13.44 7.28
N LYS A 5 1.34 -12.68 6.23
CA LYS A 5 0.33 -12.25 5.27
C LYS A 5 0.55 -12.94 3.93
N THR A 6 -0.55 -13.27 3.24
CA THR A 6 -0.46 -13.80 1.88
C THR A 6 -0.07 -12.68 0.92
N THR A 7 0.40 -13.04 -0.28
CA THR A 7 0.70 -12.06 -1.35
C THR A 7 -0.53 -11.18 -1.64
N LYS A 8 -1.71 -11.78 -1.69
CA LYS A 8 -2.95 -11.04 -1.91
C LYS A 8 -3.21 -10.04 -0.80
N GLN A 9 -3.01 -10.43 0.47
CA GLN A 9 -3.19 -9.53 1.61
C GLN A 9 -2.18 -8.38 1.59
N MET A 10 -0.95 -8.64 1.19
CA MET A 10 0.09 -7.60 1.10
C MET A 10 -0.15 -6.61 -0.03
N LYS A 11 -1.02 -6.93 -0.98
CA LYS A 11 -1.42 -6.04 -2.08
C LYS A 11 -2.77 -5.37 -1.84
N ASP A 12 -3.42 -5.66 -0.72
CA ASP A 12 -4.73 -5.11 -0.39
C ASP A 12 -4.56 -3.91 0.55
N ILE A 13 -5.02 -2.74 0.12
CA ILE A 13 -4.91 -1.51 0.92
C ILE A 13 -5.58 -1.67 2.29
N ASN A 14 -6.66 -2.44 2.38
CA ASN A 14 -7.36 -2.62 3.65
C ASN A 14 -6.49 -3.28 4.71
N THR A 15 -5.54 -4.13 4.33
CA THR A 15 -4.59 -4.74 5.24
C THR A 15 -3.77 -3.66 5.95
N PHE A 16 -3.34 -2.63 5.22
CA PHE A 16 -2.46 -1.58 5.75
C PHE A 16 -3.25 -0.49 6.46
N THR A 17 -4.41 -0.09 5.96
CA THR A 17 -5.24 0.91 6.63
C THR A 17 -5.74 0.39 7.97
N SER A 18 -6.10 -0.88 8.05
CA SER A 18 -6.50 -1.52 9.31
C SER A 18 -5.35 -1.56 10.33
N ALA A 19 -4.11 -1.57 9.85
CA ALA A 19 -2.91 -1.53 10.70
C ALA A 19 -2.48 -0.10 11.07
N GLY A 20 -3.19 0.92 10.58
CA GLY A 20 -2.89 2.32 10.89
C GLY A 20 -1.82 2.95 10.00
N TRP A 21 -1.60 2.43 8.82
CA TRP A 21 -0.61 2.97 7.88
C TRP A 21 -1.10 4.27 7.24
N ASP A 22 -0.16 5.19 7.00
CA ASP A 22 -0.37 6.40 6.20
C ASP A 22 -0.22 6.03 4.72
N ILE A 23 -1.27 5.47 4.14
CA ILE A 23 -1.26 4.86 2.82
C ILE A 23 -2.52 5.22 2.04
N THR A 24 -2.39 5.36 0.72
CA THR A 24 -3.53 5.59 -0.17
C THR A 24 -3.35 4.82 -1.48
N THR A 25 -4.46 4.59 -2.17
CA THR A 25 -4.43 3.98 -3.51
C THR A 25 -4.09 5.03 -4.56
N VAL A 26 -3.41 4.58 -5.62
CA VAL A 26 -3.15 5.39 -6.81
C VAL A 26 -3.54 4.58 -8.05
N ALA A 27 -3.76 5.27 -9.17
CA ALA A 27 -4.29 4.65 -10.38
C ALA A 27 -3.29 3.70 -11.05
N ASN A 28 -1.99 3.97 -10.92
CA ASN A 28 -0.93 3.14 -11.51
C ASN A 28 0.38 3.35 -10.76
N SER A 29 1.37 2.50 -11.05
CA SER A 29 2.64 2.50 -10.35
C SER A 29 3.53 3.72 -10.64
N SER A 30 3.18 4.51 -11.66
CA SER A 30 3.89 5.76 -11.97
C SER A 30 3.30 6.96 -11.25
N THR A 31 2.10 6.81 -10.67
CA THR A 31 1.41 7.89 -9.94
C THR A 31 1.86 7.87 -8.49
N ARG A 32 2.10 9.05 -7.94
CA ARG A 32 2.45 9.22 -6.52
C ARG A 32 1.55 10.26 -5.88
N ASN A 33 0.97 9.90 -4.73
CA ASN A 33 0.22 10.84 -3.90
C ASN A 33 1.14 11.26 -2.75
N THR A 34 1.65 12.48 -2.81
CA THR A 34 2.61 12.98 -1.83
C THR A 34 1.98 13.39 -0.49
N ASP A 35 0.66 13.40 -0.40
CA ASP A 35 -0.04 13.63 0.86
C ASP A 35 0.06 12.43 1.81
N TYR A 36 0.51 11.29 1.31
CA TYR A 36 0.67 10.04 2.08
C TYR A 36 2.09 9.52 1.94
N THR A 37 2.59 8.89 3.01
CA THR A 37 3.92 8.29 3.01
C THR A 37 4.00 7.11 2.05
N TRP A 38 2.94 6.28 2.03
CA TRP A 38 2.88 5.07 1.22
C TRP A 38 1.79 5.17 0.18
N ASN A 39 2.07 4.62 -0.99
CA ASN A 39 1.08 4.48 -2.07
C ASN A 39 1.00 3.00 -2.47
N ILE A 40 -0.13 2.61 -3.03
CA ILE A 40 -0.35 1.24 -3.49
C ILE A 40 -1.30 1.25 -4.69
N VAL A 41 -1.03 0.39 -5.67
CA VAL A 41 -2.02 0.07 -6.71
C VAL A 41 -2.79 -1.13 -6.16
N ASP A 42 -3.99 -0.87 -5.63
CA ASP A 42 -4.75 -1.84 -4.86
C ASP A 42 -4.90 -3.17 -5.60
N GLU A 43 -4.64 -4.27 -4.90
CA GLU A 43 -4.69 -5.64 -5.40
C GLU A 43 -3.68 -5.95 -6.52
N GLN A 44 -2.79 -5.02 -6.88
CA GLN A 44 -1.81 -5.21 -7.96
C GLN A 44 -0.36 -5.15 -7.51
N THR A 45 -0.05 -4.27 -6.56
CA THR A 45 1.33 -4.08 -6.10
C THR A 45 1.42 -4.15 -4.58
N TYR A 46 2.65 -4.35 -4.08
CA TYR A 46 2.97 -4.07 -2.68
C TYR A 46 3.01 -2.56 -2.46
N PRO A 47 2.91 -2.09 -1.20
CA PRO A 47 3.07 -0.66 -0.91
C PRO A 47 4.45 -0.15 -1.35
N PHE A 48 4.48 1.08 -1.83
CA PHE A 48 5.74 1.75 -2.18
C PHE A 48 5.72 3.18 -1.63
N LEU A 49 6.91 3.71 -1.37
CA LEU A 49 7.06 5.06 -0.84
C LEU A 49 6.74 6.10 -1.92
N ASN A 50 6.17 7.24 -1.51
CA ASN A 50 5.78 8.29 -2.48
C ASN A 50 6.97 8.90 -3.24
N TRP A 51 8.19 8.68 -2.75
CA TRP A 51 9.40 9.21 -3.39
C TRP A 51 10.21 8.17 -4.15
N GLN A 52 9.70 6.96 -4.29
CA GLN A 52 10.36 5.90 -5.06
C GLN A 52 10.11 6.01 -6.56
#